data_d189ee94cdef29d191652838294d6517
#
_entry.id   d189ee94cdef29d191652838294d6517
#
_cell.length_a   1.000
_cell.length_b   1.000
_cell.length_c   1.000
_cell.angle_alpha   90.00
_cell.angle_beta   90.00
_cell.angle_gamma   90.00
#
_symmetry.space_group_name_H-M   'P 1'
#
loop_
_entity.id
_entity.type
_entity.pdbx_description
1 polymer ?
#
loop_
_entity_poly.entity_id
_entity_poly.type
_entity_poly.pdbx_seq_one_letter_code
_entity_poly.pdbx_strand_id
1 'polypeptide(L)'
;MDNSEWFDVVDALDRPIGRERREVVHSRELFHRSIHVFVLDAAGRMLVQKRSMLKDSAAGLWCSSCSGHLDAGEDYLAAAVRELEEELGLDLA
;
A
#
# COMPACT_ATOMS: atom_id res chain seq x y z
N MET A 1 -7.51 -6.09 -20.02
CA MET A 1 -6.79 -6.24 -18.77
C MET A 1 -7.72 -5.99 -17.61
N ASP A 2 -7.70 -6.86 -16.68
CA ASP A 2 -8.60 -6.79 -15.55
C ASP A 2 -8.01 -5.91 -14.45
N ASN A 3 -8.67 -4.80 -14.15
CA ASN A 3 -8.28 -3.90 -13.06
C ASN A 3 -9.16 -4.12 -11.86
N SER A 4 -9.28 -5.37 -11.47
CA SER A 4 -10.23 -5.77 -10.45
C SER A 4 -9.72 -5.56 -9.03
N GLU A 5 -8.84 -4.58 -8.81
CA GLU A 5 -8.47 -4.22 -7.45
C GLU A 5 -9.67 -3.58 -6.75
N TRP A 6 -10.06 -4.17 -5.65
CA TRP A 6 -11.14 -3.69 -4.80
C TRP A 6 -10.57 -3.28 -3.47
N PHE A 7 -11.03 -2.16 -2.95
CA PHE A 7 -10.64 -1.64 -1.65
C PHE A 7 -11.84 -1.54 -0.75
N ASP A 8 -11.62 -1.74 0.54
CA ASP A 8 -12.63 -1.38 1.53
C ASP A 8 -12.66 0.14 1.65
N VAL A 9 -13.84 0.72 1.52
CA VAL A 9 -14.06 2.13 1.81
C VAL A 9 -14.36 2.22 3.29
N VAL A 10 -13.69 3.14 3.97
CA VAL A 10 -13.81 3.27 5.42
C VAL A 10 -14.27 4.67 5.80
N ASP A 11 -14.82 4.80 7.01
CA ASP A 11 -15.15 6.11 7.57
C ASP A 11 -13.94 6.69 8.31
N ALA A 12 -14.12 7.84 8.95
CA ALA A 12 -13.05 8.53 9.65
C ALA A 12 -12.50 7.75 10.87
N LEU A 13 -13.19 6.69 11.30
CA LEU A 13 -12.77 5.84 12.40
C LEU A 13 -12.25 4.48 11.90
N ASP A 14 -11.94 4.39 10.62
CA ASP A 14 -11.41 3.17 9.99
C ASP A 14 -12.40 2.00 10.01
N ARG A 15 -13.70 2.30 10.02
CA ARG A 15 -14.72 1.26 9.97
C ARG A 15 -15.14 1.04 8.51
N PRO A 16 -15.18 -0.23 8.04
CA PRO A 16 -15.61 -0.50 6.66
C PRO A 16 -17.07 -0.10 6.46
N ILE A 17 -17.32 0.69 5.41
CA ILE A 17 -18.66 1.13 5.06
C ILE A 17 -19.05 0.74 3.63
N GLY A 18 -18.16 0.09 2.90
CA GLY A 18 -18.44 -0.38 1.55
C GLY A 18 -17.17 -0.86 0.87
N ARG A 19 -17.33 -1.26 -0.38
CA ARG A 19 -16.21 -1.65 -1.23
C ARG A 19 -16.37 -0.98 -2.57
N GLU A 20 -15.23 -0.53 -3.13
CA GLU A 20 -15.22 0.09 -4.45
C GLU A 20 -13.96 -0.29 -5.19
N ARG A 21 -14.00 -0.16 -6.50
CA ARG A 21 -12.83 -0.37 -7.32
C ARG A 21 -11.83 0.75 -7.11
N ARG A 22 -10.55 0.43 -7.31
CA ARG A 22 -9.45 1.37 -7.14
C ARG A 22 -9.70 2.69 -7.86
N GLU A 23 -10.11 2.65 -9.13
CA GLU A 23 -10.32 3.87 -9.91
C GLU A 23 -11.45 4.73 -9.34
N VAL A 24 -12.48 4.11 -8.77
CA VAL A 24 -13.57 4.86 -8.13
C VAL A 24 -13.08 5.50 -6.83
N VAL A 25 -12.33 4.76 -6.04
CA VAL A 25 -11.78 5.25 -4.78
C VAL A 25 -10.91 6.48 -5.02
N HIS A 26 -10.04 6.42 -6.01
CA HIS A 26 -9.13 7.53 -6.31
C HIS A 26 -9.86 8.71 -6.94
N SER A 27 -10.77 8.47 -7.88
CA SER A 27 -11.47 9.56 -8.57
C SER A 27 -12.44 10.30 -7.65
N ARG A 28 -13.03 9.61 -6.68
CA ARG A 28 -13.97 10.20 -5.72
C ARG A 28 -13.33 10.56 -4.39
N GLU A 29 -12.02 10.34 -4.26
CA GLU A 29 -11.26 10.64 -3.04
C GLU A 29 -11.86 9.99 -1.79
N LEU A 30 -12.25 8.73 -1.91
CA LEU A 30 -12.82 7.98 -0.80
C LEU A 30 -11.74 7.53 0.17
N PHE A 31 -12.06 7.46 1.44
CA PHE A 31 -11.13 6.93 2.43
C PHE A 31 -10.96 5.44 2.23
N HIS A 32 -9.72 5.00 2.18
CA HIS A 32 -9.36 3.60 2.06
C HIS A 32 -8.07 3.36 2.86
N ARG A 33 -7.70 2.10 3.01
CA ARG A 33 -6.56 1.73 3.85
C ARG A 33 -5.29 1.59 3.05
N SER A 34 -4.20 2.05 3.63
CA SER A 34 -2.87 1.84 3.08
C SER A 34 -1.90 1.53 4.20
N ILE A 35 -0.72 1.04 3.83
CA ILE A 35 0.34 0.74 4.79
C ILE A 35 1.65 1.33 4.32
N HIS A 36 2.50 1.64 5.29
CA HIS A 36 3.90 1.95 5.07
C HIS A 36 4.71 1.07 6.02
N VAL A 37 5.69 0.36 5.47
CA VAL A 37 6.55 -0.51 6.26
C VAL A 37 7.95 0.07 6.21
N PHE A 38 8.59 0.16 7.37
CA PHE A 38 9.95 0.67 7.50
C PHE A 38 10.88 -0.48 7.84
N VAL A 39 11.88 -0.72 6.99
CA VAL A 39 12.87 -1.76 7.20
C VAL A 39 14.15 -1.09 7.70
N LEU A 40 14.59 -1.46 8.90
CA LEU A 40 15.75 -0.88 9.54
C LEU A 40 16.86 -1.93 9.69
N ASP A 41 18.11 -1.51 9.50
CA ASP A 41 19.24 -2.40 9.81
C ASP A 41 19.63 -2.28 11.29
N ALA A 42 20.64 -3.05 11.69
CA ALA A 42 21.09 -3.08 13.07
C ALA A 42 21.67 -1.74 13.54
N ALA A 43 22.08 -0.88 12.62
CA ALA A 43 22.59 0.45 12.94
C ALA A 43 21.49 1.51 12.95
N GLY A 44 20.24 1.12 12.72
CA GLY A 44 19.10 2.03 12.69
C GLY A 44 18.92 2.79 11.37
N ARG A 45 19.63 2.39 10.33
CA ARG A 45 19.45 3.00 9.00
C ARG A 45 18.23 2.41 8.33
N MET A 46 17.45 3.27 7.69
CA MET A 46 16.21 2.86 7.03
C MET A 46 16.46 2.62 5.53
N LEU A 47 15.97 1.50 5.03
CA LEU A 47 15.91 1.25 3.60
C LEU A 47 14.85 2.15 2.98
N VAL A 48 15.20 2.84 1.90
CA VAL A 48 14.24 3.65 1.14
C VAL A 48 14.28 3.21 -0.32
N GLN A 49 13.17 3.42 -1.01
CA GLN A 49 13.06 3.14 -2.43
C GLN A 49 12.87 4.44 -3.19
N LYS A 50 13.50 4.52 -4.36
CA LYS A 50 13.22 5.60 -5.30
C LYS A 50 12.13 5.13 -6.25
N ARG A 51 11.04 5.89 -6.33
CA ARG A 51 9.94 5.54 -7.22
C ARG A 51 10.38 5.62 -8.66
N SER A 52 9.87 4.69 -9.47
CA SER A 52 10.13 4.67 -10.91
C SER A 52 9.65 5.98 -11.54
N MET A 53 10.38 6.45 -12.54
CA MET A 53 9.96 7.59 -13.35
C MET A 53 8.70 7.28 -14.16
N LEU A 54 8.30 6.01 -14.24
CA LEU A 54 7.10 5.60 -14.97
C LEU A 54 5.84 5.62 -14.09
N LYS A 55 5.99 5.92 -12.79
CA LYS A 55 4.82 6.02 -11.90
C LYS A 55 4.02 7.28 -12.24
N ASP A 56 2.71 7.18 -12.05
CA ASP A 56 1.79 8.28 -12.32
C ASP A 56 1.74 9.33 -11.21
N SER A 57 2.35 9.03 -10.06
CA SER A 57 2.45 9.99 -8.96
C SER A 57 3.81 9.87 -8.28
N ALA A 58 4.35 11.00 -7.85
CA ALA A 58 5.64 11.09 -7.15
C ALA A 58 6.78 10.39 -7.89
N ALA A 59 6.76 10.41 -9.23
CA ALA A 59 7.78 9.76 -10.06
C ALA A 59 9.17 10.29 -9.71
N GLY A 60 10.13 9.39 -9.57
CA GLY A 60 11.52 9.73 -9.27
C GLY A 60 11.78 10.18 -7.84
N LEU A 61 10.77 10.27 -6.98
CA LEU A 61 10.95 10.65 -5.58
C LEU A 61 11.24 9.44 -4.71
N TRP A 62 11.89 9.69 -3.58
CA TRP A 62 12.17 8.63 -2.61
C TRP A 62 10.92 8.36 -1.77
N CYS A 63 10.74 7.13 -1.37
CA CYS A 63 9.63 6.73 -0.52
C CYS A 63 10.09 5.75 0.55
N SER A 64 9.17 5.37 1.45
CA SER A 64 9.45 4.40 2.51
C SER A 64 9.90 3.06 1.94
N SER A 65 10.41 2.19 2.82
CA SER A 65 10.92 0.87 2.42
C SER A 65 9.90 0.10 1.58
N CYS A 66 8.64 0.17 1.98
CA CYS A 66 7.56 -0.54 1.32
C CYS A 66 6.24 0.17 1.63
N SER A 67 5.40 0.33 0.63
CA SER A 67 4.07 0.91 0.84
C SER A 67 3.09 0.30 -0.15
N GLY A 68 1.82 0.30 0.23
CA GLY A 68 0.79 -0.22 -0.64
C GLY A 68 -0.59 -0.04 -0.03
N HIS A 69 -1.60 -0.43 -0.79
CA HIS A 69 -2.99 -0.38 -0.36
C HIS A 69 -3.44 -1.77 0.10
N LEU A 70 -4.38 -1.79 1.03
CA LEU A 70 -5.01 -3.03 1.42
C LEU A 70 -6.06 -3.42 0.37
N ASP A 71 -6.07 -4.69 -0.01
CA ASP A 71 -7.16 -5.23 -0.80
C ASP A 71 -8.41 -5.37 0.07
N ALA A 72 -9.58 -5.38 -0.55
CA ALA A 72 -10.83 -5.53 0.18
C ALA A 72 -10.81 -6.80 1.03
N GLY A 73 -11.14 -6.68 2.31
CA GLY A 73 -11.16 -7.79 3.25
C GLY A 73 -9.81 -8.14 3.85
N GLU A 74 -8.74 -7.47 3.44
CA GLU A 74 -7.40 -7.74 3.95
C GLU A 74 -7.16 -6.93 5.22
N ASP A 75 -6.47 -7.52 6.21
CA ASP A 75 -6.08 -6.76 7.39
C ASP A 75 -4.70 -6.12 7.19
N TYR A 76 -4.32 -5.23 8.10
CA TYR A 76 -3.08 -4.47 7.96
C TYR A 76 -1.83 -5.36 7.98
N LEU A 77 -1.80 -6.36 8.86
CA LEU A 77 -0.64 -7.24 8.94
C LEU A 77 -0.47 -8.08 7.68
N ALA A 78 -1.58 -8.64 7.17
CA ALA A 78 -1.54 -9.45 5.95
C ALA A 78 -1.07 -8.60 4.76
N ALA A 79 -1.55 -7.36 4.67
CA ALA A 79 -1.11 -6.44 3.62
C ALA A 79 0.38 -6.13 3.72
N ALA A 80 0.88 -5.91 4.94
CA ALA A 80 2.30 -5.62 5.15
C ALA A 80 3.17 -6.79 4.71
N VAL A 81 2.79 -8.01 5.08
CA VAL A 81 3.55 -9.23 4.70
C VAL A 81 3.54 -9.39 3.18
N ARG A 82 2.37 -9.25 2.56
CA ARG A 82 2.23 -9.38 1.11
C ARG A 82 3.08 -8.35 0.37
N GLU A 83 3.02 -7.08 0.78
CA GLU A 83 3.76 -6.01 0.12
C GLU A 83 5.28 -6.17 0.28
N LEU A 84 5.74 -6.59 1.47
CA LEU A 84 7.16 -6.85 1.68
C LEU A 84 7.66 -7.97 0.76
N GLU A 85 6.86 -9.02 0.58
CA GLU A 85 7.20 -10.11 -0.30
C GLU A 85 7.23 -9.66 -1.76
N GLU A 86 6.20 -8.93 -2.19
CA GLU A 86 6.08 -8.46 -3.57
C GLU A 86 7.13 -7.43 -3.94
N GLU A 87 7.39 -6.46 -3.07
CA GLU A 87 8.27 -5.35 -3.41
C GLU A 87 9.74 -5.60 -3.07
N LEU A 88 10.02 -6.29 -1.99
CA LEU A 88 11.38 -6.49 -1.50
C LEU A 88 11.83 -7.96 -1.52
N GLY A 89 10.93 -8.87 -1.84
CA GLY A 89 11.25 -10.28 -1.86
C GLY A 89 11.52 -10.89 -0.49
N LEU A 90 11.08 -10.24 0.58
CA LEU A 90 11.29 -10.73 1.93
C LEU A 90 10.22 -11.74 2.30
N ASP A 91 10.66 -12.89 2.79
CA ASP A 91 9.78 -13.95 3.26
C ASP A 91 9.73 -13.91 4.77
N LEU A 92 8.57 -13.56 5.31
CA LEU A 92 8.36 -13.42 6.75
C LEU A 92 7.53 -14.58 7.32
N ALA A 93 7.43 -15.66 6.59
CA ALA A 93 6.66 -16.82 7.01
C ALA A 93 7.24 -17.48 8.26
#